data_c0aeece09a6c333a9cdaa209e811a7c1
#
_entry.id   c0aeece09a6c333a9cdaa209e811a7c1
#
_cell.length_a   1.000
_cell.length_b   1.000
_cell.length_c   1.000
_cell.angle_alpha   90.00
_cell.angle_beta   90.00
_cell.angle_gamma   90.00
#
_symmetry.space_group_name_H-M   'P 1'
#
loop_
_entity.id
_entity.type
_entity.pdbx_description
1 polymer ?
#
loop_
_entity_poly.entity_id
_entity_poly.type
_entity_poly.pdbx_seq_one_letter_code
_entity_poly.pdbx_strand_id
1 'polypeptide(L)'
;NERVEYRKLAKKYGEEGNDELHGYFDRRQLVQKILLNSLYGVLGLTVFRFYDIDNAEGTTTTGQKLIQFTEKIANNYYNNILGTKEDYCIYTDTDSVFYSALPLVQNRHPNADVKDDKFMTEQILDIASEVQDYINKSYNYFSSKFLNIQGDHRFEIKQELIAKAAFWVTKKRYGQWIINDGGLEVEKLDVKGLDIVRSSFPPAFRDFMTKVLKAILAKVPKEKIDEFILKFKKNLQNEELDKIALPTGVKGIKKYT
;
A
#
# COMPACT_ATOMS: atom_id res chain seq x y z
N ASN A 1 9.28 7.07 20.92
CA ASN A 1 9.68 6.17 19.84
C ASN A 1 10.45 6.98 18.80
N GLU A 2 11.79 6.87 18.81
CA GLU A 2 12.73 7.64 17.97
C GLU A 2 12.37 7.64 16.48
N ARG A 3 11.89 6.48 15.95
CA ARG A 3 11.49 6.40 14.55
C ARG A 3 10.34 7.36 14.21
N VAL A 4 9.38 7.52 15.10
CA VAL A 4 8.24 8.44 14.88
C VAL A 4 8.73 9.88 14.86
N GLU A 5 9.67 10.22 15.74
CA GLU A 5 10.29 11.57 15.78
C GLU A 5 11.08 11.85 14.50
N TYR A 6 11.91 10.89 14.04
CA TYR A 6 12.65 11.05 12.79
C TYR A 6 11.72 11.20 11.57
N ARG A 7 10.58 10.48 11.53
CA ARG A 7 9.58 10.66 10.46
C ARG A 7 8.96 12.05 10.48
N LYS A 8 8.64 12.60 11.66
CA LYS A 8 8.12 13.96 11.81
C LYS A 8 9.13 15.00 11.34
N LEU A 9 10.40 14.84 11.75
CA LEU A 9 11.48 15.75 11.34
C LEU A 9 11.77 15.66 9.85
N ALA A 10 11.80 14.45 9.27
CA ALA A 10 11.95 14.29 7.82
C ALA A 10 10.83 15.00 7.06
N LYS A 11 9.57 14.81 7.47
CA LYS A 11 8.44 15.51 6.87
C LYS A 11 8.58 17.03 6.96
N LYS A 12 8.86 17.56 8.17
CA LYS A 12 9.05 19.00 8.42
C LYS A 12 10.10 19.60 7.49
N TYR A 13 11.30 19.01 7.44
CA TYR A 13 12.38 19.53 6.60
C TYR A 13 12.13 19.35 5.10
N GLY A 14 11.36 18.33 4.69
CA GLY A 14 10.89 18.21 3.31
C GLY A 14 9.93 19.33 2.92
N GLU A 15 9.00 19.71 3.81
CA GLU A 15 8.08 20.84 3.61
C GLU A 15 8.80 22.19 3.58
N GLU A 16 9.91 22.33 4.34
CA GLU A 16 10.78 23.52 4.36
C GLU A 16 11.75 23.58 3.16
N GLY A 17 11.77 22.56 2.28
CA GLY A 17 12.70 22.49 1.14
C GLY A 17 14.15 22.23 1.51
N ASN A 18 14.42 21.73 2.72
CA ASN A 18 15.75 21.39 3.18
C ASN A 18 16.08 19.93 2.89
N ASP A 19 16.55 19.66 1.67
CA ASP A 19 16.82 18.29 1.19
C ASP A 19 17.89 17.55 2.01
N GLU A 20 18.86 18.26 2.57
CA GLU A 20 19.93 17.65 3.37
C GLU A 20 19.38 17.08 4.68
N LEU A 21 18.67 17.90 5.45
CA LEU A 21 18.07 17.48 6.72
C LEU A 21 16.93 16.49 6.49
N HIS A 22 16.12 16.66 5.46
CA HIS A 22 15.13 15.68 5.03
C HIS A 22 15.79 14.32 4.81
N GLY A 23 16.81 14.23 3.96
CA GLY A 23 17.54 13.01 3.66
C GLY A 23 18.25 12.41 4.88
N TYR A 24 18.75 13.24 5.80
CA TYR A 24 19.37 12.78 7.04
C TYR A 24 18.35 12.05 7.94
N PHE A 25 17.20 12.67 8.22
CA PHE A 25 16.18 12.09 9.10
C PHE A 25 15.45 10.93 8.43
N ASP A 26 15.28 10.96 7.11
CA ASP A 26 14.69 9.84 6.39
C ASP A 26 15.58 8.58 6.46
N ARG A 27 16.88 8.71 6.28
CA ARG A 27 17.84 7.61 6.50
C ARG A 27 17.81 7.09 7.94
N ARG A 28 17.72 7.99 8.94
CA ARG A 28 17.63 7.61 10.35
C ARG A 28 16.39 6.77 10.65
N GLN A 29 15.21 7.22 10.19
CA GLN A 29 13.98 6.45 10.38
C GLN A 29 14.02 5.10 9.64
N LEU A 30 14.68 5.04 8.48
CA LEU A 30 14.83 3.80 7.71
C LEU A 30 15.71 2.79 8.45
N VAL A 31 16.83 3.21 9.03
CA VAL A 31 17.69 2.35 9.86
C VAL A 31 16.89 1.75 11.03
N GLN A 32 16.10 2.58 11.72
CA GLN A 32 15.24 2.10 12.82
C GLN A 32 14.19 1.09 12.34
N LYS A 33 13.59 1.32 11.15
CA LYS A 33 12.67 0.36 10.53
C LYS A 33 13.33 -0.99 10.25
N ILE A 34 14.53 -0.95 9.66
CA ILE A 34 15.29 -2.17 9.35
C ILE A 34 15.63 -2.93 10.63
N LEU A 35 16.10 -2.24 11.66
CA LEU A 35 16.43 -2.85 12.95
C LEU A 35 15.23 -3.55 13.60
N LEU A 36 14.07 -2.87 13.65
CA LEU A 36 12.83 -3.42 14.19
C LEU A 36 12.32 -4.65 13.41
N ASN A 37 12.39 -4.58 12.08
CA ASN A 37 11.99 -5.72 11.24
C ASN A 37 12.96 -6.89 11.36
N SER A 38 14.27 -6.62 11.54
CA SER A 38 15.29 -7.65 11.73
C SER A 38 15.10 -8.41 13.04
N LEU A 39 14.58 -7.76 14.08
CA LEU A 39 14.31 -8.42 15.36
C LEU A 39 13.34 -9.60 15.20
N TYR A 40 12.28 -9.45 14.41
CA TYR A 40 11.40 -10.56 14.06
C TYR A 40 12.12 -11.61 13.20
N GLY A 41 12.87 -11.16 12.19
CA GLY A 41 13.56 -12.06 11.24
C GLY A 41 14.56 -12.99 11.92
N VAL A 42 15.24 -12.52 12.98
CA VAL A 42 16.24 -13.33 13.68
C VAL A 42 15.62 -14.45 14.53
N LEU A 43 14.34 -14.34 14.92
CA LEU A 43 13.64 -15.45 15.59
C LEU A 43 13.52 -16.68 14.69
N GLY A 44 13.41 -16.50 13.38
CA GLY A 44 13.37 -17.59 12.39
C GLY A 44 14.74 -18.02 11.87
N LEU A 45 15.86 -17.42 12.35
CA LEU A 45 17.20 -17.70 11.86
C LEU A 45 17.93 -18.73 12.76
N THR A 46 18.07 -19.95 12.30
CA THR A 46 18.57 -21.11 13.05
C THR A 46 19.96 -20.91 13.68
N VAL A 47 20.81 -20.06 13.08
CA VAL A 47 22.16 -19.77 13.59
C VAL A 47 22.19 -18.60 14.58
N PHE A 48 21.06 -17.99 14.85
CA PHE A 48 20.98 -16.83 15.74
C PHE A 48 20.77 -17.28 17.19
N ARG A 49 21.41 -16.59 18.15
CA ARG A 49 21.38 -16.93 19.59
C ARG A 49 19.96 -17.01 20.18
N PHE A 50 19.04 -16.19 19.67
CA PHE A 50 17.64 -16.12 20.14
C PHE A 50 16.68 -16.76 19.12
N TYR A 51 17.16 -17.76 18.36
CA TYR A 51 16.29 -18.54 17.49
C TYR A 51 15.18 -19.20 18.29
N ASP A 52 13.95 -18.94 17.85
CA ASP A 52 12.74 -19.49 18.42
C ASP A 52 11.65 -19.53 17.36
N ILE A 53 11.50 -20.69 16.74
CA ILE A 53 10.56 -20.86 15.62
C ILE A 53 9.10 -20.74 16.08
N ASP A 54 8.79 -21.16 17.30
CA ASP A 54 7.43 -21.12 17.84
C ASP A 54 6.98 -19.67 18.05
N ASN A 55 7.87 -18.80 18.54
CA ASN A 55 7.61 -17.37 18.65
C ASN A 55 7.49 -16.70 17.27
N ALA A 56 8.30 -17.10 16.31
CA ALA A 56 8.20 -16.58 14.93
C ALA A 56 6.86 -16.99 14.29
N GLU A 57 6.46 -18.25 14.42
CA GLU A 57 5.19 -18.76 13.91
C GLU A 57 4.00 -18.14 14.67
N GLY A 58 4.08 -18.04 15.99
CA GLY A 58 3.07 -17.38 16.82
C GLY A 58 2.81 -15.95 16.42
N THR A 59 3.86 -15.19 16.06
CA THR A 59 3.74 -13.81 15.59
C THR A 59 2.98 -13.74 14.26
N THR A 60 3.34 -14.57 13.28
CA THR A 60 2.68 -14.58 11.96
C THR A 60 1.25 -15.08 12.04
N THR A 61 1.01 -16.14 12.82
CA THR A 61 -0.34 -16.71 13.00
C THR A 61 -1.27 -15.73 13.70
N THR A 62 -0.77 -15.01 14.72
CA THR A 62 -1.53 -13.95 15.38
C THR A 62 -1.87 -12.82 14.38
N GLY A 63 -0.91 -12.39 13.57
CA GLY A 63 -1.14 -11.40 12.51
C GLY A 63 -2.21 -11.84 11.51
N GLN A 64 -2.17 -13.10 11.06
CA GLN A 64 -3.19 -13.66 10.16
C GLN A 64 -4.60 -13.65 10.80
N LYS A 65 -4.71 -14.07 12.05
CA LYS A 65 -5.99 -14.04 12.77
C LYS A 65 -6.51 -12.62 13.00
N LEU A 66 -5.60 -11.70 13.32
CA LEU A 66 -5.94 -10.29 13.53
C LEU A 66 -6.48 -9.65 12.27
N ILE A 67 -5.83 -9.86 11.11
CA ILE A 67 -6.30 -9.26 9.86
C ILE A 67 -7.63 -9.86 9.39
N GLN A 68 -7.86 -11.15 9.56
CA GLN A 68 -9.14 -11.81 9.29
C GLN A 68 -10.25 -11.30 10.23
N PHE A 69 -9.93 -11.05 11.49
CA PHE A 69 -10.85 -10.43 12.43
C PHE A 69 -11.19 -8.99 12.01
N THR A 70 -10.18 -8.21 11.62
CA THR A 70 -10.33 -6.83 11.11
C THR A 70 -11.28 -6.77 9.92
N GLU A 71 -11.09 -7.67 8.94
CA GLU A 71 -11.97 -7.80 7.77
C GLU A 71 -13.43 -8.03 8.18
N LYS A 72 -13.67 -8.98 9.07
CA LYS A 72 -15.03 -9.28 9.57
C LYS A 72 -15.66 -8.09 10.30
N ILE A 73 -14.90 -7.41 11.16
CA ILE A 73 -15.39 -6.25 11.92
C ILE A 73 -15.73 -5.08 11.00
N ALA A 74 -14.88 -4.80 10.03
CA ALA A 74 -15.16 -3.74 9.05
C ALA A 74 -16.37 -4.09 8.19
N ASN A 75 -16.48 -5.33 7.68
CA ASN A 75 -17.68 -5.77 6.95
C ASN A 75 -18.96 -5.67 7.80
N ASN A 76 -18.87 -6.00 9.09
CA ASN A 76 -20.02 -5.82 10.00
C ASN A 76 -20.42 -4.35 10.13
N TYR A 77 -19.46 -3.42 10.22
CA TYR A 77 -19.73 -1.99 10.24
C TYR A 77 -20.48 -1.54 8.98
N TYR A 78 -19.97 -1.91 7.79
CA TYR A 78 -20.63 -1.60 6.51
C TYR A 78 -22.03 -2.17 6.41
N ASN A 79 -22.19 -3.45 6.72
CA ASN A 79 -23.46 -4.15 6.64
C ASN A 79 -24.52 -3.58 7.59
N ASN A 80 -24.11 -3.16 8.79
CA ASN A 80 -25.00 -2.55 9.77
C ASN A 80 -25.54 -1.18 9.27
N ILE A 81 -24.69 -0.39 8.63
CA ILE A 81 -25.10 0.94 8.12
C ILE A 81 -25.94 0.80 6.85
N LEU A 82 -25.54 -0.10 5.95
CA LEU A 82 -26.16 -0.26 4.64
C LEU A 82 -27.39 -1.19 4.66
N GLY A 83 -27.63 -1.91 5.75
CA GLY A 83 -28.70 -2.88 5.85
C GLY A 83 -28.52 -4.10 4.94
N THR A 84 -27.27 -4.50 4.67
CA THR A 84 -26.88 -5.56 3.72
C THR A 84 -26.20 -6.74 4.43
N LYS A 85 -25.80 -7.74 3.64
CA LYS A 85 -24.96 -8.87 4.07
C LYS A 85 -23.90 -9.17 3.00
N GLU A 86 -23.26 -8.11 2.51
CA GLU A 86 -22.28 -8.17 1.44
C GLU A 86 -20.85 -8.15 1.97
N ASP A 87 -19.90 -8.54 1.14
CA ASP A 87 -18.48 -8.39 1.39
C ASP A 87 -17.96 -7.13 0.69
N TYR A 88 -17.53 -6.17 1.47
CA TYR A 88 -16.98 -4.89 0.99
C TYR A 88 -15.46 -4.86 0.97
N CYS A 89 -14.80 -5.93 1.46
CA CYS A 89 -13.36 -6.07 1.39
C CYS A 89 -12.94 -6.43 -0.03
N ILE A 90 -12.09 -5.61 -0.62
CA ILE A 90 -11.57 -5.82 -1.97
C ILE A 90 -10.32 -6.71 -1.93
N TYR A 91 -9.45 -6.47 -0.95
CA TYR A 91 -8.16 -7.13 -0.86
C TYR A 91 -7.58 -7.02 0.56
N THR A 92 -6.89 -8.07 0.99
CA THR A 92 -6.09 -8.08 2.22
C THR A 92 -4.67 -8.51 1.92
N ASP A 93 -3.68 -7.87 2.54
CA ASP A 93 -2.28 -8.29 2.42
C ASP A 93 -1.53 -8.09 3.74
N THR A 94 -1.12 -9.17 4.34
CA THR A 94 -0.28 -9.26 5.55
C THR A 94 -0.86 -8.50 6.75
N ASP A 95 -0.86 -7.18 6.72
CA ASP A 95 -1.26 -6.26 7.79
C ASP A 95 -2.17 -5.12 7.31
N SER A 96 -2.65 -5.19 6.06
CA SER A 96 -3.53 -4.19 5.47
C SER A 96 -4.81 -4.78 4.91
N VAL A 97 -5.89 -3.99 4.95
CA VAL A 97 -7.19 -4.28 4.35
C VAL A 97 -7.61 -3.14 3.43
N PHE A 98 -8.20 -3.47 2.30
CA PHE A 98 -8.67 -2.52 1.30
C PHE A 98 -10.18 -2.64 1.15
N TYR A 99 -10.87 -1.52 1.32
CA TYR A 99 -12.32 -1.44 1.21
C TYR A 99 -12.75 -0.42 0.16
N SER A 100 -13.89 -0.68 -0.47
CA SER A 100 -14.57 0.35 -1.23
C SER A 100 -15.33 1.27 -0.28
N ALA A 101 -14.92 2.54 -0.18
CA ALA A 101 -15.67 3.52 0.61
C ALA A 101 -16.92 4.02 -0.12
N LEU A 102 -17.01 3.84 -1.44
CA LEU A 102 -18.07 4.37 -2.28
C LEU A 102 -19.49 4.03 -1.78
N PRO A 103 -19.82 2.79 -1.35
CA PRO A 103 -21.15 2.48 -0.86
C PRO A 103 -21.57 3.29 0.37
N LEU A 104 -20.65 3.56 1.30
CA LEU A 104 -20.92 4.40 2.48
C LEU A 104 -21.06 5.87 2.10
N VAL A 105 -20.22 6.39 1.20
CA VAL A 105 -20.34 7.76 0.70
C VAL A 105 -21.69 7.96 0.01
N GLN A 106 -22.10 7.05 -0.88
CA GLN A 106 -23.38 7.12 -1.56
C GLN A 106 -24.59 6.99 -0.62
N ASN A 107 -24.48 6.20 0.44
CA ASN A 107 -25.51 6.11 1.46
C ASN A 107 -25.70 7.44 2.21
N ARG A 108 -24.61 8.13 2.55
CA ARG A 108 -24.65 9.44 3.22
C ARG A 108 -25.03 10.58 2.28
N HIS A 109 -24.55 10.51 1.05
CA HIS A 109 -24.67 11.55 0.03
C HIS A 109 -25.13 10.94 -1.31
N PRO A 110 -26.43 10.63 -1.47
CA PRO A 110 -26.95 9.94 -2.66
C PRO A 110 -26.70 10.67 -3.97
N ASN A 111 -26.53 12.00 -3.93
CA ASN A 111 -26.32 12.86 -5.10
C ASN A 111 -24.87 13.34 -5.24
N ALA A 112 -23.92 12.72 -4.53
CA ALA A 112 -22.52 13.11 -4.60
C ALA A 112 -21.92 12.90 -5.99
N ASP A 113 -21.17 13.88 -6.49
CA ASP A 113 -20.37 13.69 -7.70
C ASP A 113 -19.11 12.89 -7.35
N VAL A 114 -19.10 11.63 -7.76
CA VAL A 114 -17.95 10.72 -7.56
C VAL A 114 -16.68 11.15 -8.32
N LYS A 115 -16.75 12.17 -9.18
CA LYS A 115 -15.61 12.74 -9.90
C LYS A 115 -14.97 13.91 -9.17
N ASP A 116 -15.61 14.42 -8.13
CA ASP A 116 -15.03 15.44 -7.26
C ASP A 116 -14.03 14.76 -6.29
N ASP A 117 -12.78 14.67 -6.70
CA ASP A 117 -11.72 14.03 -5.91
C ASP A 117 -11.57 14.67 -4.52
N LYS A 118 -11.78 15.99 -4.38
CA LYS A 118 -11.64 16.69 -3.10
C LYS A 118 -12.78 16.33 -2.15
N PHE A 119 -14.03 16.48 -2.60
CA PHE A 119 -15.19 16.08 -1.83
C PHE A 119 -15.12 14.61 -1.42
N MET A 120 -14.82 13.73 -2.38
CA MET A 120 -14.69 12.29 -2.11
C MET A 120 -13.61 11.99 -1.07
N THR A 121 -12.45 12.66 -1.16
CA THR A 121 -11.36 12.48 -0.19
C THR A 121 -11.79 12.88 1.22
N GLU A 122 -12.44 14.03 1.38
CA GLU A 122 -12.94 14.50 2.68
C GLU A 122 -13.95 13.50 3.28
N GLN A 123 -14.95 13.05 2.49
CA GLN A 123 -15.93 12.08 2.96
C GLN A 123 -15.33 10.72 3.30
N ILE A 124 -14.35 10.26 2.50
CA ILE A 124 -13.67 8.98 2.76
C ILE A 124 -12.82 9.07 4.03
N LEU A 125 -12.16 10.20 4.30
CA LEU A 125 -11.38 10.38 5.53
C LEU A 125 -12.26 10.33 6.77
N ASP A 126 -13.44 10.97 6.75
CA ASP A 126 -14.41 10.92 7.84
C ASP A 126 -14.89 9.49 8.09
N ILE A 127 -15.32 8.80 7.03
CA ILE A 127 -15.73 7.39 7.12
C ILE A 127 -14.62 6.51 7.62
N ALA A 128 -13.40 6.69 7.09
CA ALA A 128 -12.23 5.90 7.50
C ALA A 128 -11.89 6.10 8.98
N SER A 129 -12.04 7.31 9.51
CA SER A 129 -11.87 7.59 10.94
C SER A 129 -12.88 6.82 11.79
N GLU A 130 -14.16 6.82 11.41
CA GLU A 130 -15.19 6.08 12.14
C GLU A 130 -14.97 4.56 12.09
N VAL A 131 -14.64 4.03 10.90
CA VAL A 131 -14.33 2.59 10.71
C VAL A 131 -13.11 2.21 11.53
N GLN A 132 -12.06 3.02 11.50
CA GLN A 132 -10.83 2.84 12.27
C GLN A 132 -11.14 2.76 13.77
N ASP A 133 -11.93 3.69 14.30
CA ASP A 133 -12.30 3.71 15.72
C ASP A 133 -13.12 2.48 16.11
N TYR A 134 -14.06 2.07 15.25
CA TYR A 134 -14.86 0.88 15.46
C TYR A 134 -14.03 -0.39 15.50
N ILE A 135 -13.07 -0.54 14.57
CA ILE A 135 -12.15 -1.66 14.53
C ILE A 135 -11.24 -1.65 15.77
N ASN A 136 -10.60 -0.53 16.10
CA ASN A 136 -9.68 -0.42 17.22
C ASN A 136 -10.36 -0.73 18.55
N LYS A 137 -11.60 -0.30 18.78
CA LYS A 137 -12.41 -0.70 19.93
C LYS A 137 -12.65 -2.22 19.99
N SER A 138 -12.84 -2.84 18.84
CA SER A 138 -13.08 -4.29 18.74
C SER A 138 -11.83 -5.14 19.06
N TYR A 139 -10.63 -4.57 18.97
CA TYR A 139 -9.39 -5.26 19.32
C TYR A 139 -9.29 -5.61 20.81
N ASN A 140 -9.99 -4.91 21.70
CA ASN A 140 -10.11 -5.31 23.11
C ASN A 140 -10.78 -6.70 23.24
N TYR A 141 -11.82 -6.95 22.45
CA TYR A 141 -12.46 -8.27 22.40
C TYR A 141 -11.52 -9.32 21.82
N PHE A 142 -10.82 -9.01 20.70
CA PHE A 142 -9.86 -9.92 20.10
C PHE A 142 -8.75 -10.32 21.07
N SER A 143 -8.12 -9.35 21.74
CA SER A 143 -7.03 -9.60 22.68
C SER A 143 -7.45 -10.45 23.87
N SER A 144 -8.62 -10.17 24.45
CA SER A 144 -9.12 -10.89 25.61
C SER A 144 -9.61 -12.30 25.27
N LYS A 145 -10.32 -12.48 24.16
CA LYS A 145 -10.97 -13.75 23.79
C LYS A 145 -10.05 -14.73 23.07
N PHE A 146 -9.20 -14.22 22.16
CA PHE A 146 -8.36 -15.09 21.35
C PHE A 146 -6.92 -15.23 21.88
N LEU A 147 -6.42 -14.23 22.60
CA LEU A 147 -5.05 -14.23 23.10
C LEU A 147 -4.97 -14.31 24.63
N ASN A 148 -6.12 -14.30 25.32
CA ASN A 148 -6.20 -14.30 26.79
C ASN A 148 -5.37 -13.19 27.45
N ILE A 149 -5.25 -12.04 26.78
CA ILE A 149 -4.55 -10.87 27.32
C ILE A 149 -5.49 -10.14 28.27
N GLN A 150 -5.07 -10.02 29.55
CA GLN A 150 -5.76 -9.25 30.56
C GLN A 150 -5.08 -7.89 30.67
N GLY A 151 -5.76 -6.82 30.24
CA GLY A 151 -5.24 -5.46 30.26
C GLY A 151 -4.93 -4.88 28.87
N ASP A 152 -4.00 -3.93 28.82
CA ASP A 152 -3.71 -3.18 27.61
C ASP A 152 -3.00 -4.02 26.53
N HIS A 153 -3.48 -3.92 25.32
CA HIS A 153 -2.84 -4.46 24.12
C HIS A 153 -2.28 -3.32 23.26
N ARG A 154 -1.46 -3.67 22.24
CA ARG A 154 -0.85 -2.72 21.31
C ARG A 154 -1.37 -2.82 19.87
N PHE A 155 -2.47 -3.55 19.67
CA PHE A 155 -3.09 -3.66 18.35
C PHE A 155 -3.75 -2.34 18.00
N GLU A 156 -3.38 -1.81 16.86
CA GLU A 156 -3.90 -0.56 16.32
C GLU A 156 -3.88 -0.64 14.80
N ILE A 157 -4.99 -0.30 14.17
CA ILE A 157 -5.05 -0.07 12.73
C ILE A 157 -5.25 1.42 12.47
N LYS A 158 -4.65 1.90 11.37
CA LYS A 158 -4.76 3.30 10.93
C LYS A 158 -5.08 3.36 9.45
N GLN A 159 -5.86 4.37 9.08
CA GLN A 159 -6.01 4.73 7.69
C GLN A 159 -4.65 5.22 7.16
N GLU A 160 -4.19 4.66 6.04
CA GLU A 160 -2.91 5.02 5.44
C GLU A 160 -3.09 5.77 4.13
N LEU A 161 -3.89 5.25 3.19
CA LEU A 161 -4.01 5.83 1.87
C LEU A 161 -5.44 5.79 1.33
N ILE A 162 -5.74 6.71 0.41
CA ILE A 162 -6.94 6.70 -0.42
C ILE A 162 -6.52 6.60 -1.87
N ALA A 163 -7.06 5.61 -2.57
CA ALA A 163 -6.90 5.46 -4.02
C ALA A 163 -8.24 5.73 -4.72
N LYS A 164 -8.24 6.63 -5.72
CA LYS A 164 -9.44 6.89 -6.54
C LYS A 164 -9.76 5.78 -7.53
N ALA A 165 -8.76 5.00 -7.89
CA ALA A 165 -8.91 3.83 -8.73
C ALA A 165 -7.82 2.80 -8.43
N ALA A 166 -8.16 1.52 -8.54
CA ALA A 166 -7.21 0.45 -8.35
C ALA A 166 -7.53 -0.72 -9.30
N PHE A 167 -6.50 -1.50 -9.60
CA PHE A 167 -6.53 -2.62 -10.50
C PHE A 167 -5.79 -3.79 -9.86
N TRP A 168 -6.52 -4.83 -9.49
CA TRP A 168 -6.01 -6.04 -8.88
C TRP A 168 -5.93 -7.17 -9.90
N VAL A 169 -4.71 -7.67 -10.16
CA VAL A 169 -4.52 -8.81 -11.08
C VAL A 169 -4.58 -10.12 -10.32
N THR A 170 -3.82 -10.20 -9.24
CA THR A 170 -3.75 -11.36 -8.34
C THR A 170 -3.08 -10.94 -7.05
N LYS A 171 -2.96 -11.86 -6.08
CA LYS A 171 -2.28 -11.62 -4.81
C LYS A 171 -0.89 -11.00 -5.01
N LYS A 172 -0.62 -9.87 -4.35
CA LYS A 172 0.62 -9.08 -4.42
C LYS A 172 0.97 -8.51 -5.82
N ARG A 173 -0.02 -8.47 -6.75
CA ARG A 173 0.15 -7.89 -8.09
C ARG A 173 -1.00 -6.97 -8.42
N TYR A 174 -0.78 -5.67 -8.22
CA TYR A 174 -1.81 -4.64 -8.39
C TYR A 174 -1.20 -3.27 -8.71
N GLY A 175 -2.03 -2.37 -9.18
CA GLY A 175 -1.71 -0.95 -9.35
C GLY A 175 -2.84 -0.09 -8.79
N GLN A 176 -2.50 1.02 -8.15
CA GLN A 176 -3.45 1.93 -7.55
C GLN A 176 -3.06 3.38 -7.78
N TRP A 177 -4.05 4.22 -8.01
CA TRP A 177 -3.88 5.65 -8.18
C TRP A 177 -4.22 6.34 -6.87
N ILE A 178 -3.18 6.64 -6.10
CA ILE A 178 -3.28 7.22 -4.76
C ILE A 178 -3.48 8.73 -4.89
N ILE A 179 -4.46 9.25 -4.17
CA ILE A 179 -4.79 10.69 -4.08
C ILE A 179 -4.57 11.25 -2.68
N ASN A 180 -4.48 10.38 -1.66
CA ASN A 180 -4.11 10.77 -0.30
C ASN A 180 -3.19 9.69 0.31
N ASP A 181 -2.09 10.11 0.92
CA ASP A 181 -1.11 9.25 1.58
C ASP A 181 -0.76 9.83 2.94
N GLY A 182 -1.23 9.18 4.01
CA GLY A 182 -1.01 9.61 5.39
C GLY A 182 -1.57 11.00 5.72
N GLY A 183 -2.71 11.37 5.12
CA GLY A 183 -3.35 12.68 5.29
C GLY A 183 -2.82 13.78 4.36
N LEU A 184 -1.85 13.46 3.49
CA LEU A 184 -1.31 14.39 2.49
C LEU A 184 -1.98 14.16 1.14
N GLU A 185 -2.39 15.24 0.48
CA GLU A 185 -2.83 15.18 -0.90
C GLU A 185 -1.63 14.85 -1.81
N VAL A 186 -1.80 13.82 -2.64
CA VAL A 186 -0.77 13.35 -3.58
C VAL A 186 -1.44 12.92 -4.88
N GLU A 187 -0.66 12.83 -5.95
CA GLU A 187 -1.07 12.17 -7.19
C GLU A 187 0.00 11.14 -7.58
N LYS A 188 -0.19 9.90 -7.14
CA LYS A 188 0.83 8.86 -7.27
C LYS A 188 0.25 7.56 -7.81
N LEU A 189 0.89 7.03 -8.85
CA LEU A 189 0.66 5.64 -9.26
C LEU A 189 1.58 4.72 -8.45
N ASP A 190 1.00 3.94 -7.55
CA ASP A 190 1.71 2.89 -6.81
C ASP A 190 1.42 1.52 -7.44
N VAL A 191 2.49 0.80 -7.76
CA VAL A 191 2.41 -0.49 -8.44
C VAL A 191 3.18 -1.53 -7.68
N LYS A 192 2.56 -2.66 -7.41
CA LYS A 192 3.18 -3.79 -6.70
C LYS A 192 3.21 -5.04 -7.58
N GLY A 193 4.36 -5.70 -7.60
CA GLY A 193 4.53 -7.03 -8.19
C GLY A 193 4.32 -7.15 -9.70
N LEU A 194 3.98 -6.09 -10.42
CA LEU A 194 3.93 -6.07 -11.88
C LEU A 194 5.34 -5.87 -12.46
N ASP A 195 5.56 -6.34 -13.68
CA ASP A 195 6.89 -6.33 -14.29
C ASP A 195 7.46 -4.91 -14.48
N ILE A 196 6.61 -3.91 -14.60
CA ILE A 196 7.00 -2.50 -14.75
C ILE A 196 7.84 -1.95 -13.60
N VAL A 197 7.76 -2.54 -12.41
CA VAL A 197 8.57 -2.11 -11.24
C VAL A 197 9.91 -2.82 -11.13
N ARG A 198 10.19 -3.81 -12.00
CA ARG A 198 11.45 -4.55 -11.98
C ARG A 198 12.57 -3.73 -12.63
N SER A 199 13.72 -3.68 -11.98
CA SER A 199 14.91 -3.02 -12.52
C SER A 199 15.40 -3.64 -13.84
N SER A 200 15.14 -4.92 -14.07
CA SER A 200 15.47 -5.65 -15.30
C SER A 200 14.46 -5.41 -16.44
N PHE A 201 13.40 -4.63 -16.22
CA PHE A 201 12.43 -4.32 -17.28
C PHE A 201 12.93 -3.14 -18.11
N PRO A 202 12.90 -3.20 -19.48
CA PRO A 202 13.47 -2.14 -20.30
C PRO A 202 12.78 -0.79 -20.08
N PRO A 203 13.52 0.33 -20.06
CA PRO A 203 12.96 1.66 -19.75
C PRO A 203 11.79 2.08 -20.65
N ALA A 204 11.91 1.92 -21.97
CA ALA A 204 10.85 2.29 -22.92
C ALA A 204 9.55 1.53 -22.66
N PHE A 205 9.65 0.24 -22.34
CA PHE A 205 8.47 -0.58 -22.00
C PHE A 205 7.89 -0.21 -20.65
N ARG A 206 8.73 0.15 -19.69
CA ARG A 206 8.28 0.62 -18.34
C ARG A 206 7.45 1.88 -18.47
N ASP A 207 7.94 2.87 -19.22
CA ASP A 207 7.24 4.14 -19.44
C ASP A 207 5.93 3.94 -20.21
N PHE A 208 5.96 3.09 -21.23
CA PHE A 208 4.77 2.74 -21.99
C PHE A 208 3.72 2.05 -21.11
N MET A 209 4.10 0.99 -20.38
CA MET A 209 3.19 0.26 -19.52
C MET A 209 2.63 1.13 -18.39
N THR A 210 3.43 2.07 -17.86
CA THR A 210 2.98 3.04 -16.87
C THR A 210 1.87 3.94 -17.44
N LYS A 211 2.03 4.42 -18.69
CA LYS A 211 1.01 5.21 -19.38
C LYS A 211 -0.26 4.40 -19.65
N VAL A 212 -0.11 3.15 -20.08
CA VAL A 212 -1.25 2.25 -20.32
C VAL A 212 -2.00 1.97 -19.01
N LEU A 213 -1.29 1.67 -17.92
CA LEU A 213 -1.92 1.43 -16.63
C LEU A 213 -2.66 2.67 -16.11
N LYS A 214 -2.08 3.86 -16.24
CA LYS A 214 -2.78 5.12 -15.93
C LYS A 214 -4.04 5.30 -16.79
N ALA A 215 -3.97 4.99 -18.07
CA ALA A 215 -5.12 5.09 -18.98
C ALA A 215 -6.25 4.10 -18.57
N ILE A 216 -5.90 2.87 -18.18
CA ILE A 216 -6.86 1.88 -17.65
C ILE A 216 -7.53 2.40 -16.36
N LEU A 217 -6.74 2.89 -15.40
CA LEU A 217 -7.25 3.43 -14.14
C LEU A 217 -8.11 4.68 -14.34
N ALA A 218 -7.81 5.49 -15.38
CA ALA A 218 -8.61 6.63 -15.80
C ALA A 218 -9.85 6.26 -16.63
N LYS A 219 -10.11 4.95 -16.83
CA LYS A 219 -11.22 4.43 -17.66
C LYS A 219 -11.23 4.99 -19.09
N VAL A 220 -10.04 5.20 -19.66
CA VAL A 220 -9.91 5.61 -21.07
C VAL A 220 -10.49 4.51 -21.97
N PRO A 221 -11.29 4.84 -23.00
CA PRO A 221 -11.85 3.87 -23.92
C PRO A 221 -10.79 2.97 -24.56
N LYS A 222 -11.14 1.70 -24.76
CA LYS A 222 -10.23 0.67 -25.29
C LYS A 222 -9.58 1.10 -26.62
N GLU A 223 -10.35 1.71 -27.50
CA GLU A 223 -9.91 2.17 -28.81
C GLU A 223 -8.71 3.13 -28.71
N LYS A 224 -8.73 4.05 -27.74
CA LYS A 224 -7.61 4.96 -27.47
C LYS A 224 -6.39 4.25 -26.90
N ILE A 225 -6.62 3.23 -26.07
CA ILE A 225 -5.52 2.40 -25.55
C ILE A 225 -4.87 1.61 -26.69
N ASP A 226 -5.68 1.06 -27.59
CA ASP A 226 -5.19 0.35 -28.79
C ASP A 226 -4.36 1.30 -29.71
N GLU A 227 -4.78 2.56 -29.86
CA GLU A 227 -3.99 3.58 -30.56
C GLU A 227 -2.63 3.82 -29.88
N PHE A 228 -2.58 3.90 -28.55
CA PHE A 228 -1.31 4.02 -27.82
C PHE A 228 -0.38 2.84 -28.08
N ILE A 229 -0.94 1.62 -28.11
CA ILE A 229 -0.18 0.39 -28.40
C ILE A 229 0.39 0.42 -29.81
N LEU A 230 -0.43 0.78 -30.82
CA LEU A 230 0.00 0.84 -32.21
C LEU A 230 1.08 1.92 -32.43
N LYS A 231 0.92 3.09 -31.80
CA LYS A 231 1.91 4.17 -31.84
C LYS A 231 3.22 3.74 -31.20
N PHE A 232 3.17 3.08 -30.05
CA PHE A 232 4.36 2.56 -29.39
C PHE A 232 5.10 1.53 -30.25
N LYS A 233 4.38 0.56 -30.83
CA LYS A 233 4.96 -0.44 -31.77
C LYS A 233 5.68 0.21 -32.93
N LYS A 234 5.10 1.27 -33.53
CA LYS A 234 5.69 1.99 -34.65
C LYS A 234 6.96 2.73 -34.24
N ASN A 235 6.95 3.37 -33.05
CA ASN A 235 8.08 4.16 -32.57
C ASN A 235 9.22 3.27 -32.06
N LEU A 236 8.93 2.05 -31.62
CA LEU A 236 9.92 1.14 -31.03
C LEU A 236 11.08 0.82 -31.98
N GLN A 237 10.85 0.85 -33.30
CA GLN A 237 11.89 0.60 -34.31
C GLN A 237 12.94 1.71 -34.37
N ASN A 238 12.62 2.90 -33.85
CA ASN A 238 13.49 4.07 -33.84
C ASN A 238 14.02 4.43 -32.45
N GLU A 239 13.70 3.60 -31.43
CA GLU A 239 14.20 3.83 -30.07
C GLU A 239 15.67 3.43 -29.93
N GLU A 240 16.38 4.10 -29.05
CA GLU A 240 17.77 3.80 -28.70
C GLU A 240 17.87 2.41 -28.04
N LEU A 241 18.95 1.68 -28.37
CA LEU A 241 19.12 0.30 -27.89
C LEU A 241 19.16 0.17 -26.37
N ASP A 242 19.72 1.14 -25.67
CA ASP A 242 19.76 1.19 -24.21
C ASP A 242 18.38 1.30 -23.55
N LYS A 243 17.40 1.87 -24.25
CA LYS A 243 16.01 1.98 -23.79
C LYS A 243 15.18 0.73 -24.01
N ILE A 244 15.54 -0.10 -24.98
CA ILE A 244 14.80 -1.31 -25.34
C ILE A 244 15.50 -2.60 -24.90
N ALA A 245 16.80 -2.55 -24.61
CA ALA A 245 17.54 -3.69 -24.12
C ALA A 245 17.14 -4.08 -22.71
N LEU A 246 17.25 -5.37 -22.38
CA LEU A 246 17.06 -5.90 -21.04
C LEU A 246 18.27 -5.53 -20.17
N PRO A 247 18.10 -4.67 -19.15
CA PRO A 247 19.17 -4.37 -18.22
C PRO A 247 19.63 -5.65 -17.48
N THR A 248 20.90 -5.99 -17.60
CA THR A 248 21.47 -7.16 -16.94
C THR A 248 22.58 -6.74 -16.01
N GLY A 249 22.50 -7.15 -14.75
CA GLY A 249 23.56 -6.89 -13.76
C GLY A 249 24.80 -7.74 -14.04
N VAL A 250 25.95 -7.10 -14.18
CA VAL A 250 27.24 -7.78 -14.32
C VAL A 250 27.88 -7.93 -12.95
N LYS A 251 28.14 -9.18 -12.54
CA LYS A 251 28.88 -9.48 -11.30
C LYS A 251 30.35 -9.71 -11.61
N GLY A 252 31.23 -9.22 -10.74
CA GLY A 252 32.67 -9.48 -10.82
C GLY A 252 33.32 -8.76 -11.99
N ILE A 253 33.01 -7.49 -12.23
CA ILE A 253 33.59 -6.66 -13.32
C ILE A 253 35.11 -6.80 -13.42
N LYS A 254 35.82 -6.92 -12.29
CA LYS A 254 37.27 -7.14 -12.25
C LYS A 254 37.77 -8.41 -12.97
N LYS A 255 36.86 -9.30 -13.38
CA LYS A 255 37.20 -10.49 -14.17
C LYS A 255 37.23 -10.21 -15.67
N TYR A 256 36.76 -9.06 -16.09
CA TYR A 256 36.65 -8.66 -17.51
C TYR A 256 37.54 -7.46 -17.87
N THR A 257 38.28 -6.94 -16.89
CA THR A 257 39.36 -5.96 -17.05
C THR A 257 40.71 -6.67 -16.86
#